data_79221983bfb208d8300b9e4789e0745a
#
_entry.id   79221983bfb208d8300b9e4789e0745a
#
_cell.length_a   1.000
_cell.length_b   1.000
_cell.length_c   1.000
_cell.angle_alpha   90.00
_cell.angle_beta   90.00
_cell.angle_gamma   90.00
#
_symmetry.space_group_name_H-M   'P 1'
#
loop_
_entity.id
_entity.type
_entity.pdbx_description
1 polymer ?
#
loop_
_entity_poly.entity_id
_entity_poly.type
_entity_poly.pdbx_seq_one_letter_code
_entity_poly.pdbx_strand_id
1 'polypeptide(L)'
;ISYPGFYATMCILANHPAIKAVSPQAPVTNWFVGDDFHHNGAFMLMDAFSFYSGFGKPRPAPTMDGAPGFSDWKTPDNYAFYLRVGALRNFTEQLGMKNIPFWNDLMAHPDYDAWWKARDPRPHLKNVQPAVLTVGGLFDAEDCWGAWNLYKAIESQNASAVNNQLVMGPWVHGGWARTDGDRLGNVVFGQKTSVFYQ
;
A
#
# COMPACT_ATOMS: atom_id res chain seq x y z
N ILE A 1 4.21 -3.58 -6.62
CA ILE A 1 3.58 -4.01 -5.36
C ILE A 1 3.53 -2.77 -4.47
N SER A 2 2.44 -2.61 -3.66
CA SER A 2 2.31 -1.54 -2.68
C SER A 2 2.17 -0.15 -3.34
N TYR A 3 2.86 0.91 -2.89
CA TYR A 3 2.80 2.20 -3.55
C TYR A 3 3.27 2.18 -5.02
N PRO A 4 4.21 1.33 -5.49
CA PRO A 4 4.38 1.10 -6.92
C PRO A 4 3.19 0.42 -7.60
N GLY A 5 2.36 -0.32 -6.85
CA GLY A 5 1.04 -0.78 -7.31
C GLY A 5 0.08 0.39 -7.56
N PHE A 6 0.13 1.42 -6.71
CA PHE A 6 -0.55 2.69 -6.97
C PHE A 6 -0.03 3.36 -8.25
N TYR A 7 1.29 3.40 -8.48
CA TYR A 7 1.84 3.95 -9.72
C TYR A 7 1.36 3.17 -10.96
N ALA A 8 1.27 1.84 -10.86
CA ALA A 8 0.68 1.04 -11.92
C ALA A 8 -0.79 1.43 -12.18
N THR A 9 -1.57 1.71 -11.14
CA THR A 9 -2.93 2.23 -11.27
C THR A 9 -2.95 3.59 -11.98
N MET A 10 -2.01 4.48 -11.66
CA MET A 10 -1.87 5.78 -12.36
C MET A 10 -1.53 5.60 -13.85
N CYS A 11 -0.79 4.54 -14.21
CA CYS A 11 -0.56 4.20 -15.62
C CYS A 11 -1.86 3.83 -16.36
N ILE A 12 -2.83 3.19 -15.68
CA ILE A 12 -4.16 2.95 -16.24
C ILE A 12 -4.85 4.28 -16.56
N LEU A 13 -4.82 5.23 -15.60
CA LEU A 13 -5.44 6.55 -15.74
C LEU A 13 -4.77 7.40 -16.83
N ALA A 14 -3.47 7.24 -17.05
CA ALA A 14 -2.75 7.94 -18.09
C ALA A 14 -3.26 7.62 -19.50
N ASN A 15 -3.88 6.46 -19.67
CA ASN A 15 -4.53 6.00 -20.89
C ASN A 15 -3.67 6.16 -22.16
N HIS A 16 -2.35 5.99 -22.00
CA HIS A 16 -1.41 6.18 -23.10
C HIS A 16 -1.45 4.99 -24.07
N PRO A 17 -1.52 5.19 -25.40
CA PRO A 17 -1.75 4.11 -26.37
C PRO A 17 -0.65 3.04 -26.42
N ALA A 18 0.54 3.35 -25.93
CA ALA A 18 1.63 2.37 -25.82
C ALA A 18 1.45 1.40 -24.63
N ILE A 19 0.62 1.75 -23.64
CA ILE A 19 0.35 0.89 -22.49
C ILE A 19 -0.72 -0.13 -22.89
N LYS A 20 -0.34 -1.40 -23.03
CA LYS A 20 -1.22 -2.48 -23.47
C LYS A 20 -1.71 -3.35 -22.31
N ALA A 21 -0.92 -3.49 -21.26
CA ALA A 21 -1.27 -4.24 -20.07
C ALA A 21 -0.65 -3.59 -18.82
N VAL A 22 -1.33 -3.67 -17.69
CA VAL A 22 -0.88 -3.16 -16.41
C VAL A 22 -1.22 -4.18 -15.32
N SER A 23 -0.30 -4.43 -14.40
CA SER A 23 -0.55 -5.30 -13.25
C SER A 23 -0.35 -4.54 -11.92
N PRO A 24 -1.38 -3.87 -11.41
CA PRO A 24 -1.36 -3.34 -10.05
C PRO A 24 -1.35 -4.47 -9.03
N GLN A 25 -0.34 -4.52 -8.18
CA GLN A 25 -0.18 -5.58 -7.18
C GLN A 25 -0.20 -4.98 -5.79
N ALA A 26 -1.08 -5.48 -4.91
CA ALA A 26 -1.40 -4.84 -3.64
C ALA A 26 -1.45 -3.31 -3.80
N PRO A 27 -2.28 -2.79 -4.71
CA PRO A 27 -2.30 -1.36 -4.98
C PRO A 27 -2.97 -0.61 -3.84
N VAL A 28 -2.33 0.44 -3.36
CA VAL A 28 -3.00 1.42 -2.52
C VAL A 28 -4.06 2.15 -3.36
N THR A 29 -5.27 2.29 -2.85
CA THR A 29 -6.34 3.05 -3.49
C THR A 29 -6.93 4.13 -2.59
N ASN A 30 -7.23 3.82 -1.34
CA ASN A 30 -7.74 4.80 -0.39
C ASN A 30 -7.03 4.66 0.96
N TRP A 31 -6.07 5.54 1.18
CA TRP A 31 -5.19 5.56 2.35
C TRP A 31 -5.87 5.93 3.67
N PHE A 32 -7.14 6.26 3.66
CA PHE A 32 -7.92 6.58 4.86
C PHE A 32 -8.93 5.51 5.24
N VAL A 33 -9.44 4.78 4.25
CA VAL A 33 -10.51 3.82 4.49
C VAL A 33 -9.98 2.41 4.68
N GLY A 34 -9.00 1.98 3.91
CA GLY A 34 -8.65 0.57 3.93
C GLY A 34 -7.24 0.18 3.52
N ASP A 35 -6.39 1.13 3.12
CA ASP A 35 -5.04 0.84 2.66
C ASP A 35 -4.01 1.60 3.49
N ASP A 36 -2.81 1.02 3.64
CA ASP A 36 -1.63 1.54 4.33
C ASP A 36 -1.95 2.16 5.70
N PHE A 37 -2.18 3.49 5.73
CA PHE A 37 -2.03 4.30 6.94
C PHE A 37 -3.27 4.39 7.81
N HIS A 38 -4.45 4.08 7.28
CA HIS A 38 -5.67 4.04 8.07
C HIS A 38 -6.58 2.88 7.64
N HIS A 39 -7.23 2.26 8.62
CA HIS A 39 -8.32 1.33 8.36
C HIS A 39 -9.58 1.86 9.04
N ASN A 40 -10.57 2.24 8.23
CA ASN A 40 -11.79 2.92 8.68
C ASN A 40 -11.50 4.15 9.57
N GLY A 41 -10.47 4.92 9.22
CA GLY A 41 -10.03 6.10 9.96
C GLY A 41 -9.13 5.83 11.16
N ALA A 42 -8.92 4.59 11.55
CA ALA A 42 -7.95 4.24 12.59
C ALA A 42 -6.52 4.30 12.01
N PHE A 43 -5.70 5.18 12.54
CA PHE A 43 -4.32 5.36 12.08
C PHE A 43 -3.43 4.19 12.47
N MET A 44 -2.79 3.58 11.49
CA MET A 44 -1.87 2.45 11.64
C MET A 44 -0.47 2.96 11.98
N LEU A 45 -0.30 3.44 13.21
CA LEU A 45 0.91 4.13 13.67
C LEU A 45 2.19 3.30 13.47
N MET A 46 2.14 2.00 13.73
CA MET A 46 3.34 1.15 13.63
C MET A 46 3.86 1.10 12.20
N ASP A 47 2.98 0.89 11.23
CA ASP A 47 3.32 0.82 9.81
C ASP A 47 3.79 2.18 9.32
N ALA A 48 3.01 3.22 9.55
CA ALA A 48 3.34 4.58 9.13
C ALA A 48 4.68 5.06 9.69
N PHE A 49 4.94 4.86 10.99
CA PHE A 49 6.20 5.27 11.60
C PHE A 49 7.38 4.44 11.07
N SER A 50 7.26 3.12 11.01
CA SER A 50 8.31 2.25 10.47
C SER A 50 8.68 2.63 9.05
N PHE A 51 7.68 2.82 8.20
CA PHE A 51 7.87 3.16 6.80
C PHE A 51 8.48 4.54 6.62
N TYR A 52 7.86 5.59 7.18
CA TYR A 52 8.33 6.97 6.99
C TYR A 52 9.59 7.33 7.76
N SER A 53 9.95 6.59 8.78
CA SER A 53 11.23 6.80 9.45
C SER A 53 12.43 6.58 8.51
N GLY A 54 12.25 5.82 7.43
CA GLY A 54 13.24 5.64 6.36
C GLY A 54 12.85 6.28 5.04
N PHE A 55 11.59 6.03 4.61
CA PHE A 55 11.04 6.54 3.36
C PHE A 55 10.69 8.04 3.47
N GLY A 56 10.88 8.78 2.37
CA GLY A 56 10.54 10.22 2.33
C GLY A 56 11.62 11.14 2.87
N LYS A 57 12.74 10.62 3.36
CA LYS A 57 13.91 11.44 3.70
C LYS A 57 14.54 12.02 2.44
N PRO A 58 14.96 13.30 2.45
CA PRO A 58 15.67 13.89 1.34
C PRO A 58 16.93 13.09 0.98
N ARG A 59 17.17 12.90 -0.33
CA ARG A 59 18.38 12.28 -0.85
C ARG A 59 19.17 13.32 -1.61
N PRO A 60 20.42 13.63 -1.20
CA PRO A 60 21.22 14.68 -1.84
C PRO A 60 21.74 14.28 -3.23
N ALA A 61 21.82 12.97 -3.51
CA ALA A 61 22.27 12.42 -4.79
C ALA A 61 21.58 11.07 -5.07
N PRO A 62 21.51 10.62 -6.32
CA PRO A 62 21.10 9.26 -6.65
C PRO A 62 21.96 8.24 -5.92
N THR A 63 21.32 7.21 -5.35
CA THR A 63 21.98 6.10 -4.64
C THR A 63 21.16 4.84 -4.77
N MET A 64 21.82 3.68 -4.75
CA MET A 64 21.17 2.37 -4.65
C MET A 64 20.85 2.00 -3.21
N ASP A 65 21.40 2.71 -2.23
CA ASP A 65 21.14 2.44 -0.83
C ASP A 65 19.78 2.97 -0.41
N GLY A 66 19.03 2.19 0.35
CA GLY A 66 17.81 2.64 1.02
C GLY A 66 18.15 3.68 2.10
N ALA A 67 17.25 4.64 2.33
CA ALA A 67 17.41 5.50 3.50
C ALA A 67 17.25 4.65 4.78
N PRO A 68 18.17 4.79 5.76
CA PRO A 68 18.06 4.03 6.99
C PRO A 68 16.80 4.43 7.75
N GLY A 69 16.02 3.43 8.14
CA GLY A 69 14.86 3.61 9.02
C GLY A 69 15.27 4.00 10.44
N PHE A 70 14.28 4.14 11.31
CA PHE A 70 14.53 4.36 12.73
C PHE A 70 15.21 3.12 13.34
N SER A 71 16.25 3.33 14.13
CA SER A 71 17.06 2.26 14.71
C SER A 71 17.17 2.33 16.24
N ASP A 72 16.79 3.44 16.83
CA ASP A 72 16.98 3.69 18.26
C ASP A 72 15.79 3.23 19.13
N TRP A 73 15.36 1.99 18.94
CA TRP A 73 14.20 1.41 19.63
C TRP A 73 14.36 1.27 21.13
N LYS A 74 15.60 1.06 21.63
CA LYS A 74 15.93 0.86 23.06
C LYS A 74 15.23 -0.34 23.72
N THR A 75 14.53 -1.16 22.96
CA THR A 75 13.82 -2.35 23.41
C THR A 75 13.50 -3.25 22.22
N PRO A 76 13.50 -4.57 22.38
CA PRO A 76 13.01 -5.50 21.37
C PRO A 76 11.46 -5.58 21.34
N ASP A 77 10.78 -4.97 22.31
CA ASP A 77 9.33 -4.96 22.42
C ASP A 77 8.76 -3.65 21.83
N ASN A 78 8.15 -3.77 20.65
CA ASN A 78 7.53 -2.63 19.97
C ASN A 78 6.40 -1.99 20.79
N TYR A 79 5.59 -2.78 21.49
CA TYR A 79 4.52 -2.23 22.35
C TYR A 79 5.10 -1.31 23.42
N ALA A 80 6.15 -1.77 24.13
CA ALA A 80 6.82 -0.96 25.14
C ALA A 80 7.44 0.31 24.55
N PHE A 81 7.95 0.27 23.33
CA PHE A 81 8.44 1.44 22.62
C PHE A 81 7.33 2.47 22.39
N TYR A 82 6.24 2.07 21.74
CA TYR A 82 5.13 2.97 21.41
C TYR A 82 4.46 3.54 22.66
N LEU A 83 4.29 2.71 23.71
CA LEU A 83 3.76 3.15 24.99
C LEU A 83 4.65 4.21 25.64
N ARG A 84 5.96 4.05 25.59
CA ARG A 84 6.93 5.01 26.15
C ARG A 84 6.92 6.34 25.39
N VAL A 85 6.84 6.30 24.07
CA VAL A 85 6.74 7.53 23.25
C VAL A 85 5.43 8.25 23.53
N GLY A 86 4.35 7.52 23.71
CA GLY A 86 3.06 8.05 24.13
C GLY A 86 2.31 8.76 23.00
N ALA A 87 1.93 10.02 23.21
CA ALA A 87 1.07 10.74 22.27
C ALA A 87 1.68 10.87 20.87
N LEU A 88 0.84 10.78 19.83
CA LEU A 88 1.24 10.80 18.42
C LEU A 88 2.14 12.01 18.06
N ARG A 89 1.86 13.20 18.63
CA ARG A 89 2.70 14.39 18.45
C ARG A 89 4.17 14.18 18.84
N ASN A 90 4.44 13.28 19.78
CA ASN A 90 5.81 13.02 20.24
C ASN A 90 6.67 12.36 19.16
N PHE A 91 6.09 11.57 18.27
CA PHE A 91 6.79 11.03 17.12
C PHE A 91 7.28 12.15 16.20
N THR A 92 6.45 13.15 15.96
CA THR A 92 6.81 14.34 15.18
C THR A 92 7.93 15.15 15.87
N GLU A 93 7.77 15.46 17.15
CA GLU A 93 8.62 16.40 17.87
C GLU A 93 9.96 15.79 18.31
N GLN A 94 9.96 14.53 18.76
CA GLN A 94 11.11 13.91 19.44
C GLN A 94 11.86 12.90 18.56
N LEU A 95 11.21 12.31 17.56
CA LEU A 95 11.78 11.22 16.75
C LEU A 95 12.14 11.65 15.32
N GLY A 96 12.20 12.96 15.07
CA GLY A 96 12.66 13.51 13.79
C GLY A 96 11.65 13.47 12.65
N MET A 97 10.41 13.02 12.89
CA MET A 97 9.40 12.88 11.85
C MET A 97 8.95 14.23 11.26
N LYS A 98 9.16 15.35 11.98
CA LYS A 98 8.89 16.71 11.47
C LYS A 98 9.63 17.07 10.18
N ASN A 99 10.73 16.36 9.88
CA ASN A 99 11.52 16.59 8.69
C ASN A 99 11.01 15.81 7.46
N ILE A 100 9.92 15.07 7.60
CA ILE A 100 9.32 14.26 6.54
C ILE A 100 8.02 14.93 6.12
N PRO A 101 7.97 15.55 4.92
CA PRO A 101 6.80 16.33 4.50
C PRO A 101 5.50 15.52 4.54
N PHE A 102 5.51 14.29 4.00
CA PHE A 102 4.30 13.48 3.95
C PHE A 102 3.81 13.04 5.35
N TRP A 103 4.70 12.85 6.32
CA TRP A 103 4.29 12.64 7.71
C TRP A 103 3.54 13.86 8.26
N ASN A 104 4.01 15.06 7.97
CA ASN A 104 3.34 16.28 8.40
C ASN A 104 1.95 16.42 7.75
N ASP A 105 1.84 16.04 6.48
CA ASP A 105 0.54 16.00 5.78
C ASP A 105 -0.42 14.99 6.44
N LEU A 106 0.05 13.80 6.80
CA LEU A 106 -0.75 12.82 7.55
C LEU A 106 -1.28 13.40 8.86
N MET A 107 -0.42 14.10 9.60
CA MET A 107 -0.80 14.71 10.88
C MET A 107 -1.73 15.90 10.72
N ALA A 108 -1.67 16.61 9.59
CA ALA A 108 -2.52 17.77 9.29
C ALA A 108 -3.94 17.35 8.83
N HIS A 109 -4.12 16.12 8.39
CA HIS A 109 -5.37 15.60 7.85
C HIS A 109 -5.91 14.40 8.64
N PRO A 110 -6.30 14.59 9.93
CA PRO A 110 -6.77 13.49 10.78
C PRO A 110 -8.16 12.96 10.41
N ASP A 111 -8.92 13.69 9.58
CA ASP A 111 -10.25 13.35 9.14
C ASP A 111 -10.27 13.03 7.63
N TYR A 112 -11.29 12.29 7.18
CA TYR A 112 -11.49 11.96 5.75
C TYR A 112 -11.97 13.17 4.96
N ASP A 113 -11.06 14.08 4.70
CA ASP A 113 -11.30 15.35 4.02
C ASP A 113 -11.02 15.31 2.49
N ALA A 114 -11.00 16.49 1.88
CA ALA A 114 -10.73 16.65 0.45
C ALA A 114 -9.29 16.21 0.06
N TRP A 115 -8.33 16.33 0.99
CA TRP A 115 -6.95 15.93 0.75
C TRP A 115 -6.83 14.41 0.51
N TRP A 116 -7.51 13.59 1.30
CA TRP A 116 -7.56 12.14 1.11
C TRP A 116 -8.35 11.76 -0.14
N LYS A 117 -9.53 12.38 -0.34
CA LYS A 117 -10.41 12.11 -1.48
C LYS A 117 -9.75 12.38 -2.83
N ALA A 118 -8.92 13.42 -2.92
CA ALA A 118 -8.18 13.77 -4.13
C ALA A 118 -7.11 12.74 -4.51
N ARG A 119 -6.74 11.86 -3.60
CA ARG A 119 -5.74 10.80 -3.82
C ARG A 119 -6.34 9.45 -4.19
N ASP A 120 -7.66 9.34 -4.15
CA ASP A 120 -8.36 8.10 -4.49
C ASP A 120 -8.51 7.97 -6.02
N PRO A 121 -7.84 7.01 -6.68
CA PRO A 121 -7.92 6.84 -8.12
C PRO A 121 -9.25 6.24 -8.59
N ARG A 122 -9.99 5.56 -7.71
CA ARG A 122 -11.15 4.75 -8.08
C ARG A 122 -12.25 5.52 -8.84
N PRO A 123 -12.64 6.76 -8.46
CA PRO A 123 -13.66 7.51 -9.20
C PRO A 123 -13.27 7.84 -10.65
N HIS A 124 -11.99 7.74 -10.97
CA HIS A 124 -11.42 8.13 -12.25
C HIS A 124 -11.16 6.96 -13.21
N LEU A 125 -11.37 5.71 -12.77
CA LEU A 125 -11.13 4.49 -13.55
C LEU A 125 -12.24 4.23 -14.59
N LYS A 126 -12.40 5.18 -15.50
CA LYS A 126 -13.37 5.19 -16.60
C LYS A 126 -12.64 5.10 -17.94
N ASN A 127 -13.27 4.45 -18.92
CA ASN A 127 -12.71 4.28 -20.26
C ASN A 127 -11.33 3.60 -20.25
N VAL A 128 -11.17 2.61 -19.40
CA VAL A 128 -9.93 1.84 -19.27
C VAL A 128 -9.61 1.13 -20.58
N GLN A 129 -8.42 1.32 -21.13
CA GLN A 129 -7.99 0.73 -22.40
C GLN A 129 -7.04 -0.47 -22.23
N PRO A 130 -6.02 -0.42 -21.35
CA PRO A 130 -5.12 -1.56 -21.19
C PRO A 130 -5.81 -2.75 -20.54
N ALA A 131 -5.30 -3.96 -20.81
CA ALA A 131 -5.64 -5.12 -19.99
C ALA A 131 -5.12 -4.92 -18.56
N VAL A 132 -5.92 -5.26 -17.57
CA VAL A 132 -5.56 -5.07 -16.15
C VAL A 132 -5.57 -6.42 -15.43
N LEU A 133 -4.47 -6.73 -14.74
CA LEU A 133 -4.36 -7.86 -13.82
C LEU A 133 -4.05 -7.34 -12.42
N THR A 134 -5.07 -7.22 -11.59
CA THR A 134 -4.88 -6.87 -10.18
C THR A 134 -4.51 -8.11 -9.38
N VAL A 135 -3.47 -8.02 -8.55
CA VAL A 135 -3.03 -9.12 -7.68
C VAL A 135 -3.03 -8.66 -6.24
N GLY A 136 -3.49 -9.51 -5.32
CA GLY A 136 -3.47 -9.22 -3.90
C GLY A 136 -3.45 -10.45 -3.00
N GLY A 137 -3.17 -10.24 -1.73
CA GLY A 137 -3.18 -11.26 -0.70
C GLY A 137 -4.39 -11.12 0.21
N LEU A 138 -5.04 -12.24 0.54
CA LEU A 138 -6.16 -12.26 1.52
C LEU A 138 -5.69 -11.97 2.95
N PHE A 139 -4.40 -12.14 3.21
CA PHE A 139 -3.75 -11.88 4.50
C PHE A 139 -2.79 -10.68 4.43
N ASP A 140 -2.98 -9.84 3.41
CA ASP A 140 -2.28 -8.55 3.31
C ASP A 140 -2.91 -7.56 4.29
N ALA A 141 -2.16 -7.20 5.34
CA ALA A 141 -2.62 -6.27 6.36
C ALA A 141 -2.57 -4.80 5.89
N GLU A 142 -1.86 -4.53 4.79
CA GLU A 142 -1.66 -3.18 4.27
C GLU A 142 -2.68 -2.86 3.18
N ASP A 143 -2.71 -3.64 2.08
CA ASP A 143 -3.40 -3.26 0.83
C ASP A 143 -4.37 -4.34 0.30
N CYS A 144 -4.90 -5.21 1.15
CA CYS A 144 -5.92 -6.17 0.74
C CYS A 144 -7.17 -5.46 0.20
N TRP A 145 -7.59 -4.38 0.88
CA TRP A 145 -8.78 -3.61 0.52
C TRP A 145 -8.63 -2.95 -0.86
N GLY A 146 -7.47 -2.38 -1.15
CA GLY A 146 -7.16 -1.70 -2.40
C GLY A 146 -7.25 -2.62 -3.61
N ALA A 147 -6.72 -3.84 -3.52
CA ALA A 147 -6.79 -4.82 -4.60
C ALA A 147 -8.24 -5.13 -5.00
N TRP A 148 -9.11 -5.41 -4.02
CA TRP A 148 -10.53 -5.67 -4.25
C TRP A 148 -11.26 -4.46 -4.84
N ASN A 149 -11.00 -3.28 -4.30
CA ASN A 149 -11.75 -2.08 -4.66
C ASN A 149 -11.29 -1.45 -5.97
N LEU A 150 -10.02 -1.66 -6.35
CA LEU A 150 -9.55 -1.32 -7.69
C LEU A 150 -10.26 -2.18 -8.75
N TYR A 151 -10.25 -3.50 -8.57
CA TYR A 151 -10.95 -4.42 -9.47
C TYR A 151 -12.43 -4.03 -9.64
N LYS A 152 -13.15 -3.88 -8.52
CA LYS A 152 -14.58 -3.51 -8.52
C LYS A 152 -14.84 -2.15 -9.17
N ALA A 153 -13.95 -1.18 -8.97
CA ALA A 153 -14.11 0.15 -9.56
C ALA A 153 -13.99 0.10 -11.09
N ILE A 154 -13.09 -0.72 -11.64
CA ILE A 154 -12.98 -0.93 -13.07
C ILE A 154 -14.22 -1.64 -13.60
N GLU A 155 -14.65 -2.74 -12.97
CA GLU A 155 -15.84 -3.49 -13.37
C GLU A 155 -17.10 -2.62 -13.43
N SER A 156 -17.31 -1.79 -12.43
CA SER A 156 -18.54 -1.01 -12.30
C SER A 156 -18.61 0.22 -13.21
N GLN A 157 -17.48 0.71 -13.70
CA GLN A 157 -17.41 1.98 -14.44
C GLN A 157 -17.09 1.82 -15.93
N ASN A 158 -16.88 0.59 -16.39
CA ASN A 158 -16.47 0.31 -17.76
C ASN A 158 -17.39 -0.72 -18.41
N ALA A 159 -17.40 -0.78 -19.75
CA ALA A 159 -18.10 -1.80 -20.47
C ALA A 159 -17.49 -3.20 -20.22
N SER A 160 -18.30 -4.25 -20.32
CA SER A 160 -17.89 -5.65 -20.10
C SER A 160 -16.78 -6.16 -21.04
N ALA A 161 -16.41 -5.37 -22.05
CA ALA A 161 -15.33 -5.71 -22.98
C ALA A 161 -13.93 -5.38 -22.46
N VAL A 162 -13.81 -4.68 -21.31
CA VAL A 162 -12.50 -4.41 -20.70
C VAL A 162 -11.94 -5.71 -20.11
N ASN A 163 -10.71 -6.04 -20.50
CA ASN A 163 -10.02 -7.19 -19.92
C ASN A 163 -9.48 -6.83 -18.54
N ASN A 164 -10.29 -7.06 -17.51
CA ASN A 164 -9.98 -6.77 -16.12
C ASN A 164 -10.05 -8.07 -15.31
N GLN A 165 -8.95 -8.43 -14.69
CA GLN A 165 -8.82 -9.69 -13.97
C GLN A 165 -8.29 -9.43 -12.54
N LEU A 166 -8.69 -10.31 -11.61
CA LEU A 166 -8.25 -10.27 -10.21
C LEU A 166 -7.70 -11.64 -9.82
N VAL A 167 -6.52 -11.63 -9.22
CA VAL A 167 -5.93 -12.81 -8.58
C VAL A 167 -5.75 -12.51 -7.09
N MET A 168 -6.46 -13.25 -6.24
CA MET A 168 -6.31 -13.20 -4.78
C MET A 168 -5.92 -14.56 -4.26
N GLY A 169 -4.90 -14.61 -3.43
CA GLY A 169 -4.44 -15.86 -2.83
C GLY A 169 -4.17 -15.73 -1.33
N PRO A 170 -3.83 -16.83 -0.66
CA PRO A 170 -3.61 -16.86 0.78
C PRO A 170 -2.23 -16.30 1.14
N TRP A 171 -1.94 -15.09 0.69
CA TRP A 171 -0.63 -14.45 0.81
C TRP A 171 -0.69 -13.24 1.72
N VAL A 172 0.44 -12.98 2.38
CA VAL A 172 0.76 -11.69 3.00
C VAL A 172 1.21 -10.71 1.92
N HIS A 173 1.48 -9.47 2.29
CA HIS A 173 1.92 -8.40 1.38
C HIS A 173 3.12 -8.83 0.50
N GLY A 174 2.90 -8.98 -0.79
CA GLY A 174 3.90 -9.42 -1.77
C GLY A 174 4.28 -10.91 -1.70
N GLY A 175 3.56 -11.72 -0.92
CA GLY A 175 3.85 -13.14 -0.73
C GLY A 175 3.87 -13.95 -2.03
N TRP A 176 3.01 -13.63 -3.00
CA TRP A 176 2.94 -14.28 -4.31
C TRP A 176 4.24 -14.16 -5.15
N ALA A 177 5.03 -13.13 -4.91
CA ALA A 177 6.28 -12.89 -5.64
C ALA A 177 7.53 -13.27 -4.84
N ARG A 178 7.40 -13.51 -3.54
CA ARG A 178 8.55 -13.68 -2.62
C ARG A 178 8.63 -15.05 -1.97
N THR A 179 7.55 -15.83 -2.03
CA THR A 179 7.47 -17.15 -1.39
C THR A 179 6.76 -18.14 -2.31
N ASP A 180 6.88 -19.42 -2.00
CA ASP A 180 6.09 -20.46 -2.66
C ASP A 180 4.59 -20.39 -2.33
N GLY A 181 4.20 -19.63 -1.30
CA GLY A 181 2.81 -19.53 -0.85
C GLY A 181 2.24 -20.85 -0.31
N ASP A 182 3.10 -21.75 0.15
CA ASP A 182 2.73 -23.08 0.62
C ASP A 182 2.22 -23.07 2.07
N ARG A 183 2.43 -21.97 2.77
CA ARG A 183 2.04 -21.78 4.17
C ARG A 183 1.75 -20.34 4.54
N LEU A 184 0.98 -20.18 5.60
CA LEU A 184 0.77 -18.92 6.31
C LEU A 184 0.83 -19.17 7.83
N GLY A 185 1.86 -18.66 8.49
CA GLY A 185 2.11 -18.98 9.89
C GLY A 185 2.20 -20.48 10.09
N ASN A 186 1.32 -21.04 10.93
CA ASN A 186 1.24 -22.47 11.23
C ASN A 186 0.34 -23.26 10.26
N VAL A 187 -0.34 -22.60 9.34
CA VAL A 187 -1.19 -23.26 8.34
C VAL A 187 -0.37 -23.68 7.14
N VAL A 188 -0.44 -24.94 6.75
CA VAL A 188 0.21 -25.50 5.56
C VAL A 188 -0.87 -25.85 4.55
N PHE A 189 -0.76 -25.31 3.33
CA PHE A 189 -1.77 -25.48 2.28
C PHE A 189 -1.61 -26.77 1.45
N GLY A 190 -0.48 -27.48 1.60
CA GLY A 190 -0.20 -28.71 0.87
C GLY A 190 0.18 -28.53 -0.60
N GLN A 191 0.22 -27.30 -1.08
CA GLN A 191 0.64 -26.95 -2.45
C GLN A 191 1.22 -25.55 -2.49
N LYS A 192 2.02 -25.26 -3.52
CA LYS A 192 2.59 -23.94 -3.77
C LYS A 192 1.55 -23.04 -4.44
N THR A 193 0.86 -22.22 -3.66
CA THR A 193 -0.23 -21.38 -4.18
C THR A 193 0.27 -20.24 -5.09
N SER A 194 1.51 -19.79 -4.93
CA SER A 194 2.11 -18.72 -5.74
C SER A 194 2.31 -19.09 -7.20
N VAL A 195 2.29 -20.39 -7.55
CA VAL A 195 2.34 -20.87 -8.95
C VAL A 195 1.21 -20.31 -9.81
N PHE A 196 0.06 -19.98 -9.22
CA PHE A 196 -1.03 -19.33 -9.94
C PHE A 196 -0.68 -17.94 -10.47
N TYR A 197 0.29 -17.28 -9.84
CA TYR A 197 0.76 -15.95 -10.26
C TYR A 197 2.00 -16.05 -11.15
N GLN A 198 2.90 -16.99 -10.88
CA GLN A 198 4.17 -17.18 -11.58
C GLN A 198 3.98 -17.86 -12.94
#